data_2af5c3a20f256584815463961df746ef
#
_entry.id   2af5c3a20f256584815463961df746ef
#
_cell.length_a   1.000
_cell.length_b   1.000
_cell.length_c   1.000
_cell.angle_alpha   90.00
_cell.angle_beta   90.00
_cell.angle_gamma   90.00
#
_symmetry.space_group_name_H-M   'P 1'
#
loop_
_entity.id
_entity.type
_entity.pdbx_description
1 polymer ?
#
loop_
_entity_poly.entity_id
_entity_poly.type
_entity_poly.pdbx_seq_one_letter_code
_entity_poly.pdbx_strand_id
1 'polypeptide(L)'
;MNDKEFGQRVRQLRENASLTREQFCDDELEISVRQLTRIEAGTSKPTFSKIQYIATRLGMGLYELMPDYVSLPERYSKLKFDVLRTPTYENEELMEKRADLMTEIYDDYYADLPEEEKIAIDAIQSTIDVFETKTAEFGQDILDDYFEQIHRKKQFSVNDLLIIQLYLINLRMEVKQSSDFQYFLELVEKFPSQVELVESGDLFILRDVMITSVGLLGQKEEFSYIPTLFEALDKIMQKTQDFQKKPILNLLKWKYELYANNDSEEARRFYEEAVMFAKLIGNAHLIDKLEEDWQIDMKTAEYSGGV
;
A
#
# COMPACT_ATOMS: atom_id res chain seq x y z
N MET A 1 19.65 0.21 -25.56
CA MET A 1 20.17 1.43 -24.89
C MET A 1 20.30 1.09 -23.40
N ASN A 2 21.47 1.29 -22.79
CA ASN A 2 21.67 1.06 -21.35
C ASN A 2 21.24 2.29 -20.53
N ASP A 3 21.14 2.14 -19.20
CA ASP A 3 20.63 3.20 -18.33
C ASP A 3 21.45 4.49 -18.38
N LYS A 4 22.76 4.38 -18.56
CA LYS A 4 23.66 5.53 -18.68
C LYS A 4 23.44 6.29 -20.00
N GLU A 5 23.27 5.56 -21.10
CA GLU A 5 22.95 6.15 -22.42
C GLU A 5 21.59 6.82 -22.40
N PHE A 6 20.59 6.18 -21.78
CA PHE A 6 19.26 6.75 -21.60
C PHE A 6 19.31 8.03 -20.75
N GLY A 7 19.97 7.98 -19.61
CA GLY A 7 20.10 9.14 -18.71
C GLY A 7 20.79 10.33 -19.38
N GLN A 8 21.87 10.08 -20.11
CA GLN A 8 22.56 11.12 -20.89
C GLN A 8 21.66 11.72 -21.97
N ARG A 9 20.86 10.89 -22.64
CA ARG A 9 19.88 11.34 -23.65
C ARG A 9 18.79 12.23 -23.03
N VAL A 10 18.21 11.82 -21.91
CA VAL A 10 17.21 12.62 -21.19
C VAL A 10 17.78 13.96 -20.78
N ARG A 11 18.99 13.96 -20.19
CA ARG A 11 19.69 15.19 -19.79
C ARG A 11 19.91 16.14 -21.00
N GLN A 12 20.42 15.61 -22.10
CA GLN A 12 20.68 16.40 -23.31
C GLN A 12 19.38 16.98 -23.88
N LEU A 13 18.31 16.20 -23.94
CA LEU A 13 17.01 16.66 -24.44
C LEU A 13 16.42 17.75 -23.54
N ARG A 14 16.50 17.58 -22.21
CA ARG A 14 16.07 18.59 -21.24
C ARG A 14 16.87 19.90 -21.38
N GLU A 15 18.20 19.80 -21.47
CA GLU A 15 19.08 20.97 -21.65
C GLU A 15 18.82 21.67 -22.99
N ASN A 16 18.57 20.92 -24.08
CA ASN A 16 18.17 21.46 -25.37
C ASN A 16 16.82 22.20 -25.32
N ALA A 17 15.89 21.74 -24.46
CA ALA A 17 14.64 22.42 -24.18
C ALA A 17 14.81 23.62 -23.22
N SER A 18 16.03 23.93 -22.78
CA SER A 18 16.36 25.02 -21.85
C SER A 18 15.66 24.90 -20.49
N LEU A 19 15.37 23.68 -20.03
CA LEU A 19 14.72 23.43 -18.75
C LEU A 19 15.75 23.09 -17.67
N THR A 20 15.65 23.73 -16.49
CA THR A 20 16.35 23.24 -15.29
C THR A 20 15.67 21.93 -14.80
N ARG A 21 16.30 21.21 -13.88
CA ARG A 21 15.68 20.00 -13.31
C ARG A 21 14.38 20.32 -12.56
N GLU A 22 14.38 21.42 -11.80
CA GLU A 22 13.22 21.93 -11.08
C GLU A 22 12.09 22.26 -12.04
N GLN A 23 12.37 22.98 -13.12
CA GLN A 23 11.35 23.30 -14.14
C GLN A 23 10.84 22.05 -14.86
N PHE A 24 11.70 21.05 -15.06
CA PHE A 24 11.32 19.79 -15.70
C PHE A 24 10.42 18.95 -14.81
N CYS A 25 10.75 18.87 -13.52
CA CYS A 25 9.97 18.12 -12.53
C CYS A 25 8.68 18.82 -12.12
N ASP A 26 8.58 20.14 -12.36
CA ASP A 26 7.41 20.96 -12.08
C ASP A 26 7.00 20.89 -10.59
N ASP A 27 5.84 20.30 -10.28
CA ASP A 27 5.34 20.09 -8.91
C ASP A 27 5.96 18.89 -8.17
N GLU A 28 6.88 18.18 -8.81
CA GLU A 28 7.55 16.98 -8.32
C GLU A 28 6.62 15.79 -7.98
N LEU A 29 5.36 15.81 -8.44
CA LEU A 29 4.42 14.71 -8.17
C LEU A 29 4.76 13.45 -8.96
N GLU A 30 5.19 13.60 -10.20
CA GLU A 30 5.51 12.47 -11.08
C GLU A 30 6.98 12.05 -10.96
N ILE A 31 7.88 13.02 -10.88
CA ILE A 31 9.34 12.81 -10.78
C ILE A 31 9.95 13.91 -9.91
N SER A 32 10.65 13.53 -8.82
CA SER A 32 11.38 14.50 -8.02
C SER A 32 12.70 14.90 -8.68
N VAL A 33 13.24 16.06 -8.30
CA VAL A 33 14.56 16.52 -8.77
C VAL A 33 15.64 15.49 -8.43
N ARG A 34 15.57 14.85 -7.27
CA ARG A 34 16.51 13.78 -6.86
C ARG A 34 16.40 12.56 -7.77
N GLN A 35 15.20 12.12 -8.08
CA GLN A 35 14.96 10.99 -9.00
C GLN A 35 15.46 11.31 -10.41
N LEU A 36 15.13 12.49 -10.94
CA LEU A 36 15.63 12.92 -12.26
C LEU A 36 17.15 12.97 -12.29
N THR A 37 17.80 13.45 -11.23
CA THR A 37 19.26 13.49 -11.13
C THR A 37 19.87 12.09 -11.23
N ARG A 38 19.30 11.09 -10.57
CA ARG A 38 19.76 9.69 -10.64
C ARG A 38 19.52 9.08 -12.01
N ILE A 39 18.37 9.36 -12.64
CA ILE A 39 18.07 8.91 -13.99
C ILE A 39 19.07 9.50 -14.99
N GLU A 40 19.31 10.82 -14.94
CA GLU A 40 20.28 11.50 -15.82
C GLU A 40 21.72 11.02 -15.61
N ALA A 41 22.07 10.61 -14.39
CA ALA A 41 23.38 10.02 -14.07
C ALA A 41 23.49 8.55 -14.52
N GLY A 42 22.39 7.91 -14.89
CA GLY A 42 22.34 6.47 -15.22
C GLY A 42 22.56 5.56 -14.01
N THR A 43 22.30 6.06 -12.80
CA THR A 43 22.37 5.29 -11.55
C THR A 43 21.01 4.76 -11.12
N SER A 44 19.97 5.05 -11.89
CA SER A 44 18.59 4.64 -11.66
C SER A 44 17.91 4.34 -12.99
N LYS A 45 17.23 3.21 -13.07
CA LYS A 45 16.42 2.79 -14.21
C LYS A 45 14.97 3.25 -13.98
N PRO A 46 14.42 4.17 -14.81
CA PRO A 46 13.05 4.65 -14.64
C PRO A 46 12.03 3.57 -14.99
N THR A 47 10.86 3.62 -14.33
CA THR A 47 9.68 2.82 -14.73
C THR A 47 9.08 3.33 -16.04
N PHE A 48 8.19 2.53 -16.61
CA PHE A 48 7.47 2.92 -17.84
C PHE A 48 6.67 4.22 -17.66
N SER A 49 5.99 4.39 -16.54
CA SER A 49 5.23 5.61 -16.24
C SER A 49 6.11 6.86 -16.23
N LYS A 50 7.31 6.75 -15.64
CA LYS A 50 8.28 7.86 -15.64
C LYS A 50 8.85 8.13 -17.02
N ILE A 51 9.09 7.10 -17.82
CA ILE A 51 9.49 7.27 -19.23
C ILE A 51 8.39 7.99 -20.02
N GLN A 52 7.14 7.63 -19.80
CA GLN A 52 5.99 8.34 -20.41
C GLN A 52 5.93 9.80 -19.98
N TYR A 53 6.08 10.09 -18.68
CA TYR A 53 6.14 11.46 -18.18
C TYR A 53 7.28 12.25 -18.82
N ILE A 54 8.51 11.68 -18.85
CA ILE A 54 9.69 12.30 -19.48
C ILE A 54 9.41 12.59 -20.96
N ALA A 55 8.85 11.63 -21.71
CA ALA A 55 8.49 11.81 -23.10
C ALA A 55 7.48 12.94 -23.30
N THR A 56 6.43 12.98 -22.48
CA THR A 56 5.40 14.04 -22.50
C THR A 56 6.01 15.41 -22.19
N ARG A 57 6.86 15.52 -21.17
CA ARG A 57 7.55 16.78 -20.82
C ARG A 57 8.50 17.28 -21.91
N LEU A 58 9.08 16.36 -22.68
CA LEU A 58 9.95 16.66 -23.82
C LEU A 58 9.18 16.88 -25.12
N GLY A 59 7.85 16.67 -25.14
CA GLY A 59 7.02 16.81 -26.33
C GLY A 59 7.30 15.77 -27.42
N MET A 60 7.77 14.57 -27.05
CA MET A 60 8.18 13.53 -28.00
C MET A 60 7.45 12.20 -27.74
N GLY A 61 7.47 11.31 -28.73
CA GLY A 61 6.91 9.98 -28.64
C GLY A 61 7.75 9.05 -27.77
N LEU A 62 7.09 8.10 -27.09
CA LEU A 62 7.77 7.12 -26.23
C LEU A 62 8.82 6.29 -26.99
N TYR A 63 8.48 5.80 -28.19
CA TYR A 63 9.41 5.07 -29.05
C TYR A 63 10.61 5.91 -29.53
N GLU A 64 10.39 7.22 -29.65
CA GLU A 64 11.43 8.15 -30.01
C GLU A 64 12.42 8.38 -28.86
N LEU A 65 11.91 8.42 -27.61
CA LEU A 65 12.72 8.53 -26.41
C LEU A 65 13.49 7.25 -26.10
N MET A 66 12.81 6.08 -26.18
CA MET A 66 13.34 4.78 -25.76
C MET A 66 12.83 3.64 -26.66
N PRO A 67 13.46 3.43 -27.84
CA PRO A 67 13.02 2.39 -28.78
C PRO A 67 13.16 0.97 -28.26
N ASP A 68 14.08 0.73 -27.31
CA ASP A 68 14.39 -0.59 -26.74
C ASP A 68 13.79 -0.77 -25.33
N TYR A 69 12.60 -0.20 -25.07
CA TYR A 69 11.96 -0.36 -23.77
C TYR A 69 11.70 -1.84 -23.44
N VAL A 70 12.19 -2.28 -22.27
CA VAL A 70 11.97 -3.63 -21.75
C VAL A 70 10.90 -3.56 -20.67
N SER A 71 9.80 -4.31 -20.83
CA SER A 71 8.79 -4.51 -19.79
C SER A 71 9.39 -5.26 -18.59
N LEU A 72 8.78 -5.11 -17.41
CA LEU A 72 9.13 -5.92 -16.24
C LEU A 72 9.00 -7.42 -16.58
N PRO A 73 9.90 -8.29 -16.08
CA PRO A 73 9.79 -9.73 -16.30
C PRO A 73 8.43 -10.26 -15.80
N GLU A 74 7.77 -11.06 -16.60
CA GLU A 74 6.45 -11.63 -16.26
C GLU A 74 6.50 -12.43 -14.95
N ARG A 75 7.56 -13.22 -14.75
CA ARG A 75 7.75 -13.97 -13.50
C ARG A 75 7.88 -13.07 -12.29
N TYR A 76 8.65 -11.96 -12.37
CA TYR A 76 8.75 -10.97 -11.31
C TYR A 76 7.38 -10.36 -10.98
N SER A 77 6.62 -9.94 -12.00
CA SER A 77 5.29 -9.35 -11.80
C SER A 77 4.36 -10.34 -11.10
N LYS A 78 4.44 -11.64 -11.46
CA LYS A 78 3.69 -12.69 -10.80
C LYS A 78 4.12 -12.90 -9.35
N LEU A 79 5.42 -12.94 -9.06
CA LEU A 79 5.94 -13.08 -7.70
C LEU A 79 5.48 -11.92 -6.81
N LYS A 80 5.63 -10.67 -7.27
CA LYS A 80 5.14 -9.48 -6.55
C LYS A 80 3.64 -9.59 -6.26
N PHE A 81 2.84 -9.98 -7.25
CA PHE A 81 1.41 -10.20 -7.08
C PHE A 81 1.11 -11.30 -6.05
N ASP A 82 1.80 -12.45 -6.13
CA ASP A 82 1.59 -13.57 -5.22
C ASP A 82 1.98 -13.20 -3.77
N VAL A 83 3.07 -12.46 -3.55
CA VAL A 83 3.46 -11.91 -2.24
C VAL A 83 2.34 -11.05 -1.65
N LEU A 84 1.82 -10.09 -2.43
CA LEU A 84 0.77 -9.17 -2.00
C LEU A 84 -0.57 -9.88 -1.75
N ARG A 85 -0.84 -10.98 -2.47
CA ARG A 85 -2.09 -11.76 -2.38
C ARG A 85 -2.04 -12.91 -1.38
N THR A 86 -0.90 -13.15 -0.70
CA THR A 86 -0.76 -14.20 0.31
C THR A 86 -1.07 -13.67 1.71
N PRO A 87 -2.32 -13.77 2.20
CA PRO A 87 -2.67 -13.36 3.54
C PRO A 87 -2.16 -14.39 4.54
N THR A 88 -1.35 -13.98 5.49
CA THR A 88 -0.73 -14.92 6.44
C THR A 88 -1.59 -15.16 7.68
N TYR A 89 -2.29 -14.14 8.20
CA TYR A 89 -3.08 -14.22 9.44
C TYR A 89 -2.29 -14.88 10.60
N GLU A 90 -0.98 -14.63 10.68
CA GLU A 90 -0.06 -15.25 11.65
C GLU A 90 0.07 -16.79 11.50
N ASN A 91 -0.23 -17.34 10.33
CA ASN A 91 -0.02 -18.74 10.01
C ASN A 91 1.43 -18.94 9.52
N GLU A 92 2.21 -19.75 10.24
CA GLU A 92 3.65 -19.97 10.01
C GLU A 92 3.94 -20.49 8.59
N GLU A 93 3.16 -21.45 8.08
CA GLU A 93 3.34 -22.02 6.74
C GLU A 93 3.15 -20.96 5.64
N LEU A 94 2.15 -20.07 5.80
CA LEU A 94 1.91 -18.99 4.85
C LEU A 94 2.96 -17.87 4.96
N MET A 95 3.50 -17.64 6.15
CA MET A 95 4.61 -16.71 6.35
C MET A 95 5.88 -17.22 5.67
N GLU A 96 6.24 -18.48 5.85
CA GLU A 96 7.38 -19.13 5.19
C GLU A 96 7.23 -19.08 3.66
N LYS A 97 6.07 -19.48 3.13
CA LYS A 97 5.79 -19.38 1.69
C LYS A 97 5.97 -17.95 1.14
N ARG A 98 5.52 -16.93 1.87
CA ARG A 98 5.71 -15.53 1.46
C ARG A 98 7.18 -15.13 1.50
N ALA A 99 7.95 -15.58 2.51
CA ALA A 99 9.38 -15.35 2.60
C ALA A 99 10.15 -15.99 1.43
N ASP A 100 9.77 -17.21 1.00
CA ASP A 100 10.36 -17.87 -0.17
C ASP A 100 10.14 -17.05 -1.45
N LEU A 101 8.92 -16.52 -1.65
CA LEU A 101 8.63 -15.65 -2.80
C LEU A 101 9.46 -14.36 -2.78
N MET A 102 9.65 -13.75 -1.61
CA MET A 102 10.50 -12.56 -1.45
C MET A 102 11.96 -12.91 -1.74
N THR A 103 12.45 -14.05 -1.26
CA THR A 103 13.81 -14.53 -1.54
C THR A 103 14.05 -14.69 -3.05
N GLU A 104 13.13 -15.31 -3.78
CA GLU A 104 13.24 -15.43 -5.26
C GLU A 104 13.30 -14.05 -5.93
N ILE A 105 12.52 -13.05 -5.44
CA ILE A 105 12.57 -11.69 -5.97
C ILE A 105 13.95 -11.05 -5.76
N TYR A 106 14.52 -11.15 -4.55
CA TYR A 106 15.82 -10.55 -4.24
C TYR A 106 16.96 -11.23 -4.97
N ASP A 107 16.96 -12.57 -5.06
CA ASP A 107 18.07 -13.32 -5.63
C ASP A 107 18.10 -13.21 -7.17
N ASP A 108 16.92 -13.29 -7.83
CA ASP A 108 16.87 -13.45 -9.28
C ASP A 108 16.54 -12.15 -10.04
N TYR A 109 15.91 -11.16 -9.40
CA TYR A 109 15.36 -10.00 -10.13
C TYR A 109 15.81 -8.65 -9.59
N TYR A 110 15.96 -8.51 -8.28
CA TYR A 110 16.11 -7.20 -7.62
C TYR A 110 17.23 -6.34 -8.23
N ALA A 111 18.38 -6.91 -8.56
CA ALA A 111 19.53 -6.17 -9.09
C ALA A 111 19.19 -5.39 -10.37
N ASP A 112 18.34 -5.96 -11.23
CA ASP A 112 18.00 -5.44 -12.56
C ASP A 112 16.69 -4.63 -12.60
N LEU A 113 15.97 -4.52 -11.46
CA LEU A 113 14.72 -3.77 -11.37
C LEU A 113 14.94 -2.25 -11.54
N PRO A 114 13.94 -1.52 -12.06
CA PRO A 114 13.88 -0.06 -11.95
C PRO A 114 13.89 0.37 -10.48
N GLU A 115 14.42 1.57 -10.19
CA GLU A 115 14.51 2.08 -8.81
C GLU A 115 13.18 2.06 -8.06
N GLU A 116 12.08 2.45 -8.71
CA GLU A 116 10.77 2.46 -8.07
C GLU A 116 10.23 1.07 -7.74
N GLU A 117 10.58 0.06 -8.54
CA GLU A 117 10.23 -1.32 -8.21
C GLU A 117 11.08 -1.83 -7.05
N LYS A 118 12.38 -1.45 -6.98
CA LYS A 118 13.23 -1.75 -5.81
C LYS A 118 12.65 -1.16 -4.54
N ILE A 119 12.29 0.12 -4.58
CA ILE A 119 11.67 0.80 -3.43
C ILE A 119 10.35 0.13 -3.03
N ALA A 120 9.54 -0.28 -4.01
CA ALA A 120 8.29 -0.98 -3.72
C ALA A 120 8.53 -2.35 -3.05
N ILE A 121 9.53 -3.12 -3.49
CA ILE A 121 9.91 -4.39 -2.87
C ILE A 121 10.48 -4.16 -1.47
N ASP A 122 11.33 -3.16 -1.30
CA ASP A 122 11.89 -2.79 0.01
C ASP A 122 10.80 -2.29 0.98
N ALA A 123 9.78 -1.57 0.48
CA ALA A 123 8.62 -1.17 1.28
C ALA A 123 7.76 -2.38 1.70
N ILE A 124 7.59 -3.36 0.82
CA ILE A 124 6.90 -4.62 1.15
C ILE A 124 7.69 -5.37 2.24
N GLN A 125 9.01 -5.56 2.05
CA GLN A 125 9.85 -6.24 3.02
C GLN A 125 9.86 -5.51 4.36
N SER A 126 10.06 -4.20 4.36
CA SER A 126 10.02 -3.39 5.59
C SER A 126 8.66 -3.49 6.31
N THR A 127 7.55 -3.53 5.57
CA THR A 127 6.22 -3.75 6.15
C THR A 127 6.11 -5.11 6.85
N ILE A 128 6.69 -6.15 6.25
CA ILE A 128 6.75 -7.50 6.84
C ILE A 128 7.60 -7.46 8.11
N ASP A 129 8.79 -6.87 8.05
CA ASP A 129 9.75 -6.79 9.16
C ASP A 129 9.15 -6.02 10.36
N VAL A 130 8.50 -4.87 10.12
CA VAL A 130 7.79 -4.11 11.16
C VAL A 130 6.70 -4.96 11.82
N PHE A 131 5.94 -5.70 11.00
CA PHE A 131 4.85 -6.54 11.50
C PHE A 131 5.36 -7.71 12.34
N GLU A 132 6.47 -8.34 11.95
CA GLU A 132 7.05 -9.50 12.64
C GLU A 132 7.82 -9.08 13.92
N THR A 133 8.62 -8.01 13.84
CA THR A 133 9.45 -7.54 14.95
C THR A 133 8.71 -6.62 15.92
N LYS A 134 7.57 -6.05 15.54
CA LYS A 134 6.82 -5.03 16.28
C LYS A 134 7.63 -3.75 16.55
N THR A 135 8.58 -3.42 15.68
CA THR A 135 9.40 -2.21 15.79
C THR A 135 9.24 -1.31 14.56
N ALA A 136 9.13 0.00 14.75
CA ALA A 136 8.94 1.00 13.70
C ALA A 136 10.28 1.51 13.12
N GLU A 137 11.33 0.68 13.06
CA GLU A 137 12.66 1.09 12.62
C GLU A 137 12.92 0.79 11.14
N PHE A 138 12.12 -0.09 10.54
CA PHE A 138 12.31 -0.54 9.15
C PHE A 138 11.68 0.43 8.17
N GLY A 139 12.41 0.75 7.10
CA GLY A 139 11.93 1.56 5.97
C GLY A 139 11.78 3.05 6.26
N GLN A 140 12.38 3.59 7.32
CA GLN A 140 12.34 5.04 7.62
C GLN A 140 12.97 5.88 6.51
N ASP A 141 14.06 5.42 5.91
CA ASP A 141 14.72 6.06 4.77
C ASP A 141 13.80 6.14 3.54
N ILE A 142 12.96 5.13 3.31
CA ILE A 142 11.95 5.16 2.25
C ILE A 142 10.89 6.23 2.56
N LEU A 143 10.42 6.29 3.80
CA LEU A 143 9.43 7.29 4.20
C LEU A 143 10.00 8.72 4.12
N ASP A 144 11.21 8.93 4.60
CA ASP A 144 11.89 10.24 4.56
C ASP A 144 12.09 10.74 3.12
N ASP A 145 12.39 9.82 2.17
CA ASP A 145 12.70 10.19 0.79
C ASP A 145 11.45 10.37 -0.09
N TYR A 146 10.35 9.64 0.17
CA TYR A 146 9.24 9.52 -0.78
C TYR A 146 7.88 9.94 -0.23
N PHE A 147 7.66 9.91 1.09
CA PHE A 147 6.32 10.08 1.65
C PHE A 147 5.72 11.47 1.41
N GLU A 148 6.51 12.54 1.54
CA GLU A 148 6.03 13.90 1.29
C GLU A 148 5.54 14.09 -0.16
N GLN A 149 6.24 13.51 -1.14
CA GLN A 149 5.81 13.54 -2.54
C GLN A 149 4.48 12.81 -2.71
N ILE A 150 4.36 11.60 -2.14
CA ILE A 150 3.14 10.79 -2.21
C ILE A 150 1.97 11.50 -1.57
N HIS A 151 2.17 12.11 -0.40
CA HIS A 151 1.13 12.83 0.32
C HIS A 151 0.50 13.96 -0.51
N ARG A 152 1.26 14.63 -1.38
CA ARG A 152 0.77 15.70 -2.25
C ARG A 152 0.02 15.21 -3.49
N LYS A 153 0.13 13.92 -3.85
CA LYS A 153 -0.55 13.35 -5.02
C LYS A 153 -2.07 13.35 -4.87
N LYS A 154 -2.76 13.49 -6.01
CA LYS A 154 -4.22 13.34 -6.14
C LYS A 154 -4.63 11.93 -6.50
N GLN A 155 -3.76 11.19 -7.17
CA GLN A 155 -3.95 9.81 -7.57
C GLN A 155 -2.73 8.99 -7.16
N PHE A 156 -2.96 7.83 -6.57
CA PHE A 156 -1.90 6.93 -6.10
C PHE A 156 -1.65 5.81 -7.10
N SER A 157 -0.38 5.55 -7.40
CA SER A 157 0.07 4.34 -8.07
C SER A 157 0.09 3.15 -7.10
N VAL A 158 0.27 1.94 -7.63
CA VAL A 158 0.49 0.74 -6.80
C VAL A 158 1.66 0.95 -5.83
N ASN A 159 2.79 1.47 -6.32
CA ASN A 159 3.98 1.67 -5.50
C ASN A 159 3.76 2.75 -4.43
N ASP A 160 2.99 3.80 -4.73
CA ASP A 160 2.59 4.78 -3.70
C ASP A 160 1.77 4.12 -2.59
N LEU A 161 0.81 3.25 -2.95
CA LEU A 161 -0.01 2.54 -1.96
C LEU A 161 0.82 1.59 -1.07
N LEU A 162 1.88 0.98 -1.60
CA LEU A 162 2.79 0.14 -0.82
C LEU A 162 3.61 0.96 0.18
N ILE A 163 4.07 2.15 -0.20
CA ILE A 163 4.78 3.06 0.71
C ILE A 163 3.80 3.64 1.76
N ILE A 164 2.56 3.96 1.37
CA ILE A 164 1.50 4.33 2.32
C ILE A 164 1.25 3.20 3.31
N GLN A 165 1.20 1.94 2.87
CA GLN A 165 1.03 0.79 3.76
C GLN A 165 2.17 0.69 4.78
N LEU A 166 3.41 0.87 4.36
CA LEU A 166 4.57 0.93 5.26
C LEU A 166 4.42 2.06 6.29
N TYR A 167 4.04 3.26 5.86
CA TYR A 167 3.77 4.39 6.75
C TYR A 167 2.71 4.06 7.81
N LEU A 168 1.58 3.46 7.40
CA LEU A 168 0.48 3.12 8.31
C LEU A 168 0.89 2.06 9.34
N ILE A 169 1.67 1.06 8.94
CA ILE A 169 2.16 0.03 9.87
C ILE A 169 3.17 0.62 10.86
N ASN A 170 4.08 1.49 10.42
CA ASN A 170 4.98 2.20 11.32
C ASN A 170 4.20 3.07 12.32
N LEU A 171 3.24 3.87 11.83
CA LEU A 171 2.39 4.71 12.69
C LEU A 171 1.59 3.89 13.73
N ARG A 172 1.20 2.66 13.39
CA ARG A 172 0.53 1.74 14.33
C ARG A 172 1.43 1.28 15.46
N MET A 173 2.73 1.17 15.24
CA MET A 173 3.70 0.75 16.25
C MET A 173 4.18 1.90 17.14
N GLU A 174 3.96 3.15 16.74
CA GLU A 174 4.31 4.33 17.54
C GLU A 174 3.38 4.49 18.74
N VAL A 175 3.99 4.62 19.94
CA VAL A 175 3.26 4.78 21.20
C VAL A 175 2.76 6.22 21.42
N LYS A 176 3.39 7.22 20.77
CA LYS A 176 3.05 8.64 20.92
C LYS A 176 2.34 9.17 19.67
N GLN A 177 1.36 10.07 19.87
CA GLN A 177 0.83 10.88 18.78
C GLN A 177 1.95 11.71 18.18
N SER A 178 2.37 11.38 16.99
CA SER A 178 3.32 12.17 16.22
C SER A 178 2.59 13.29 15.46
N SER A 179 3.33 14.31 15.00
CA SER A 179 2.84 15.30 14.02
C SER A 179 2.29 14.61 12.74
N ASP A 180 2.68 13.38 12.52
CA ASP A 180 2.35 12.58 11.35
C ASP A 180 0.90 12.08 11.35
N PHE A 181 0.23 12.08 12.52
CA PHE A 181 -1.18 11.67 12.58
C PHE A 181 -2.10 12.60 11.75
N GLN A 182 -1.78 13.89 11.63
CA GLN A 182 -2.52 14.79 10.76
C GLN A 182 -2.40 14.39 9.28
N TYR A 183 -1.21 14.01 8.83
CA TYR A 183 -0.99 13.48 7.48
C TYR A 183 -1.78 12.19 7.21
N PHE A 184 -1.88 11.34 8.22
CA PHE A 184 -2.72 10.14 8.15
C PHE A 184 -4.19 10.48 7.90
N LEU A 185 -4.77 11.42 8.63
CA LEU A 185 -6.16 11.83 8.43
C LEU A 185 -6.40 12.41 7.02
N GLU A 186 -5.46 13.20 6.51
CA GLU A 186 -5.53 13.72 5.13
C GLU A 186 -5.47 12.62 4.06
N LEU A 187 -4.71 11.54 4.30
CA LEU A 187 -4.70 10.36 3.42
C LEU A 187 -6.03 9.61 3.49
N VAL A 188 -6.58 9.44 4.69
CA VAL A 188 -7.88 8.77 4.92
C VAL A 188 -8.99 9.45 4.12
N GLU A 189 -9.01 10.79 4.08
CA GLU A 189 -9.98 11.57 3.29
C GLU A 189 -9.85 11.35 1.77
N LYS A 190 -8.65 11.04 1.28
CA LYS A 190 -8.39 10.80 -0.15
C LYS A 190 -8.79 9.39 -0.59
N PHE A 191 -8.70 8.37 0.27
CA PHE A 191 -8.87 6.96 -0.11
C PHE A 191 -10.20 6.64 -0.80
N PRO A 192 -11.38 7.12 -0.38
CA PRO A 192 -12.63 6.79 -1.05
C PRO A 192 -12.66 7.21 -2.53
N SER A 193 -12.03 8.34 -2.87
CA SER A 193 -11.94 8.82 -4.25
C SER A 193 -11.04 7.94 -5.12
N GLN A 194 -10.05 7.25 -4.53
CA GLN A 194 -9.13 6.37 -5.26
C GLN A 194 -9.81 5.12 -5.83
N VAL A 195 -10.98 4.72 -5.32
CA VAL A 195 -11.73 3.56 -5.82
C VAL A 195 -12.06 3.66 -7.31
N GLU A 196 -12.22 4.88 -7.83
CA GLU A 196 -12.47 5.12 -9.26
C GLU A 196 -11.19 5.44 -10.06
N LEU A 197 -10.09 5.72 -9.40
CA LEU A 197 -8.82 6.12 -10.04
C LEU A 197 -7.84 4.96 -10.18
N VAL A 198 -7.85 4.02 -9.22
CA VAL A 198 -6.99 2.83 -9.24
C VAL A 198 -7.57 1.78 -10.19
N GLU A 199 -6.71 1.11 -10.95
CA GLU A 199 -7.11 0.05 -11.85
C GLU A 199 -7.75 -1.12 -11.10
N SER A 200 -8.75 -1.76 -11.71
CA SER A 200 -9.53 -2.81 -11.05
C SER A 200 -8.69 -4.00 -10.55
N GLY A 201 -7.60 -4.31 -11.27
CA GLY A 201 -6.65 -5.38 -10.88
C GLY A 201 -5.87 -5.07 -9.60
N ASP A 202 -5.70 -3.78 -9.25
CA ASP A 202 -4.87 -3.28 -8.15
C ASP A 202 -5.70 -2.81 -6.95
N LEU A 203 -7.03 -2.75 -7.08
CA LEU A 203 -7.94 -2.31 -6.01
C LEU A 203 -7.79 -3.11 -4.72
N PHE A 204 -7.28 -4.34 -4.78
CA PHE A 204 -7.02 -5.13 -3.57
C PHE A 204 -5.93 -4.51 -2.69
N ILE A 205 -4.96 -3.79 -3.25
CA ILE A 205 -3.91 -3.08 -2.51
C ILE A 205 -4.53 -1.88 -1.78
N LEU A 206 -5.33 -1.08 -2.49
CA LEU A 206 -6.08 0.03 -1.88
C LEU A 206 -7.01 -0.47 -0.76
N ARG A 207 -7.69 -1.60 -0.96
CA ARG A 207 -8.51 -2.25 0.06
C ARG A 207 -7.69 -2.56 1.31
N ASP A 208 -6.50 -3.14 1.16
CA ASP A 208 -5.66 -3.53 2.28
C ASP A 208 -5.10 -2.30 3.04
N VAL A 209 -4.76 -1.22 2.34
CA VAL A 209 -4.42 0.09 2.93
C VAL A 209 -5.60 0.65 3.74
N MET A 210 -6.82 0.62 3.20
CA MET A 210 -8.02 1.09 3.93
C MET A 210 -8.35 0.22 5.14
N ILE A 211 -8.19 -1.10 5.06
CA ILE A 211 -8.37 -2.02 6.20
C ILE A 211 -7.41 -1.66 7.33
N THR A 212 -6.13 -1.44 7.01
CA THR A 212 -5.12 -1.00 7.99
C THR A 212 -5.51 0.35 8.60
N SER A 213 -6.00 1.28 7.78
CA SER A 213 -6.44 2.61 8.23
C SER A 213 -7.62 2.54 9.20
N VAL A 214 -8.63 1.70 8.92
CA VAL A 214 -9.75 1.49 9.85
C VAL A 214 -9.26 0.95 11.20
N GLY A 215 -8.33 -0.02 11.19
CA GLY A 215 -7.75 -0.53 12.42
C GLY A 215 -7.03 0.55 13.23
N LEU A 216 -6.27 1.42 12.56
CA LEU A 216 -5.55 2.54 13.19
C LEU A 216 -6.50 3.61 13.73
N LEU A 217 -7.55 3.99 12.96
CA LEU A 217 -8.60 4.92 13.41
C LEU A 217 -9.30 4.41 14.67
N GLY A 218 -9.63 3.11 14.70
CA GLY A 218 -10.22 2.49 15.89
C GLY A 218 -9.32 2.53 17.11
N GLN A 219 -8.00 2.28 16.95
CA GLN A 219 -7.02 2.39 18.04
C GLN A 219 -6.86 3.82 18.59
N LYS A 220 -7.10 4.83 17.75
CA LYS A 220 -7.01 6.26 18.11
C LYS A 220 -8.37 6.87 18.47
N GLU A 221 -9.43 6.08 18.47
CA GLU A 221 -10.82 6.50 18.74
C GLU A 221 -11.37 7.57 17.76
N GLU A 222 -10.80 7.63 16.56
CA GLU A 222 -11.22 8.54 15.48
C GLU A 222 -12.33 7.91 14.62
N PHE A 223 -13.45 7.62 15.24
CA PHE A 223 -14.54 6.86 14.64
C PHE A 223 -15.27 7.58 13.48
N SER A 224 -15.19 8.90 13.39
CA SER A 224 -15.93 9.70 12.41
C SER A 224 -15.61 9.38 10.95
N TYR A 225 -14.40 8.92 10.66
CA TYR A 225 -13.94 8.57 9.31
C TYR A 225 -14.32 7.15 8.88
N ILE A 226 -14.60 6.25 9.83
CA ILE A 226 -14.75 4.82 9.59
C ILE A 226 -15.94 4.47 8.69
N PRO A 227 -17.14 5.05 8.82
CA PRO A 227 -18.28 4.70 7.97
C PRO A 227 -18.01 4.90 6.48
N THR A 228 -17.36 6.00 6.09
CA THR A 228 -17.03 6.30 4.70
C THR A 228 -16.02 5.27 4.14
N LEU A 229 -15.06 4.82 4.96
CA LEU A 229 -14.14 3.76 4.56
C LEU A 229 -14.84 2.41 4.41
N PHE A 230 -15.80 2.08 5.27
CA PHE A 230 -16.61 0.85 5.13
C PHE A 230 -17.39 0.82 3.82
N GLU A 231 -18.03 1.94 3.44
CA GLU A 231 -18.73 2.05 2.16
C GLU A 231 -17.79 1.85 0.97
N ALA A 232 -16.60 2.48 1.02
CA ALA A 232 -15.59 2.34 -0.01
C ALA A 232 -15.04 0.90 -0.10
N LEU A 233 -14.80 0.24 1.03
CA LEU A 233 -14.36 -1.15 1.10
C LEU A 233 -15.41 -2.13 0.55
N ASP A 234 -16.68 -1.97 0.91
CA ASP A 234 -17.76 -2.77 0.34
C ASP A 234 -17.89 -2.54 -1.18
N LYS A 235 -17.73 -1.30 -1.66
CA LYS A 235 -17.74 -0.97 -3.08
C LYS A 235 -16.58 -1.64 -3.84
N ILE A 236 -15.36 -1.65 -3.26
CA ILE A 236 -14.21 -2.36 -3.86
C ILE A 236 -14.53 -3.85 -3.99
N MET A 237 -14.99 -4.49 -2.92
CA MET A 237 -15.29 -5.92 -2.92
C MET A 237 -16.39 -6.28 -3.92
N GLN A 238 -17.42 -5.44 -4.06
CA GLN A 238 -18.47 -5.63 -5.07
C GLN A 238 -17.95 -5.42 -6.49
N LYS A 239 -17.14 -4.38 -6.73
CA LYS A 239 -16.58 -4.06 -8.06
C LYS A 239 -15.62 -5.14 -8.55
N THR A 240 -14.80 -5.68 -7.65
CA THR A 240 -13.78 -6.71 -7.97
C THR A 240 -14.28 -8.14 -7.82
N GLN A 241 -15.44 -8.36 -7.16
CA GLN A 241 -15.93 -9.68 -6.73
C GLN A 241 -14.91 -10.45 -5.86
N ASP A 242 -14.00 -9.71 -5.20
CA ASP A 242 -12.97 -10.26 -4.32
C ASP A 242 -13.37 -10.10 -2.85
N PHE A 243 -13.88 -11.18 -2.26
CA PHE A 243 -14.35 -11.24 -0.88
C PHE A 243 -13.33 -11.87 0.09
N GLN A 244 -12.08 -12.07 -0.34
CA GLN A 244 -11.03 -12.68 0.49
C GLN A 244 -10.84 -12.00 1.85
N LYS A 245 -10.96 -10.67 1.90
CA LYS A 245 -10.83 -9.87 3.13
C LYS A 245 -12.17 -9.55 3.82
N LYS A 246 -13.28 -10.12 3.34
CA LYS A 246 -14.60 -9.88 3.97
C LYS A 246 -14.66 -10.29 5.44
N PRO A 247 -14.05 -11.42 5.90
CA PRO A 247 -13.98 -11.74 7.32
C PRO A 247 -13.33 -10.63 8.15
N ILE A 248 -12.21 -10.07 7.67
CA ILE A 248 -11.49 -9.00 8.37
C ILE A 248 -12.29 -7.69 8.34
N LEU A 249 -12.94 -7.35 7.24
CA LEU A 249 -13.82 -6.19 7.18
C LEU A 249 -14.95 -6.31 8.20
N ASN A 250 -15.56 -7.48 8.31
CA ASN A 250 -16.65 -7.70 9.27
C ASN A 250 -16.13 -7.72 10.73
N LEU A 251 -14.89 -8.19 10.98
CA LEU A 251 -14.20 -8.02 12.26
C LEU A 251 -14.09 -6.53 12.64
N LEU A 252 -13.65 -5.69 11.72
CA LEU A 252 -13.56 -4.25 11.98
C LEU A 252 -14.94 -3.60 12.18
N LYS A 253 -15.97 -4.07 11.45
CA LYS A 253 -17.36 -3.60 11.61
C LYS A 253 -17.91 -3.98 12.98
N TRP A 254 -17.73 -5.23 13.47
CA TRP A 254 -18.21 -5.57 14.81
C TRP A 254 -17.51 -4.76 15.91
N LYS A 255 -16.17 -4.53 15.78
CA LYS A 255 -15.45 -3.67 16.73
C LYS A 255 -16.01 -2.25 16.73
N TYR A 256 -16.30 -1.70 15.56
CA TYR A 256 -16.93 -0.38 15.42
C TYR A 256 -18.29 -0.34 16.12
N GLU A 257 -19.15 -1.34 15.92
CA GLU A 257 -20.47 -1.39 16.59
C GLU A 257 -20.33 -1.50 18.10
N LEU A 258 -19.39 -2.31 18.61
CA LEU A 258 -19.14 -2.43 20.04
C LEU A 258 -18.61 -1.15 20.69
N TYR A 259 -17.58 -0.54 20.08
CA TYR A 259 -16.83 0.52 20.73
C TYR A 259 -17.27 1.93 20.38
N ALA A 260 -17.84 2.16 19.19
CA ALA A 260 -18.35 3.47 18.78
C ALA A 260 -19.87 3.60 19.01
N ASN A 261 -20.64 2.57 18.68
CA ASN A 261 -22.11 2.62 18.72
C ASN A 261 -22.72 1.97 19.97
N ASN A 262 -21.95 1.19 20.74
CA ASN A 262 -22.42 0.37 21.86
C ASN A 262 -23.58 -0.58 21.47
N ASP A 263 -23.57 -1.10 20.23
CA ASP A 263 -24.57 -2.01 19.68
C ASP A 263 -24.03 -3.44 19.60
N SER A 264 -24.25 -4.21 20.65
CA SER A 264 -23.82 -5.61 20.75
C SER A 264 -24.63 -6.56 19.85
N GLU A 265 -25.85 -6.21 19.46
CA GLU A 265 -26.69 -7.03 18.58
C GLU A 265 -26.19 -6.93 17.14
N GLU A 266 -25.95 -5.72 16.65
CA GLU A 266 -25.40 -5.50 15.32
C GLU A 266 -23.96 -6.02 15.21
N ALA A 267 -23.14 -5.85 16.27
CA ALA A 267 -21.81 -6.42 16.35
C ALA A 267 -21.83 -7.96 16.22
N ARG A 268 -22.77 -8.63 16.88
CA ARG A 268 -22.93 -10.09 16.77
C ARG A 268 -23.27 -10.51 15.34
N ARG A 269 -24.10 -9.78 14.64
CA ARG A 269 -24.43 -10.03 13.24
C ARG A 269 -23.17 -10.00 12.36
N PHE A 270 -22.31 -9.00 12.54
CA PHE A 270 -21.03 -8.91 11.80
C PHE A 270 -20.05 -10.02 12.16
N TYR A 271 -20.01 -10.45 13.42
CA TYR A 271 -19.22 -11.61 13.84
C TYR A 271 -19.68 -12.90 13.14
N GLU A 272 -20.98 -13.17 13.13
CA GLU A 272 -21.54 -14.36 12.47
C GLU A 272 -21.27 -14.35 10.96
N GLU A 273 -21.40 -13.20 10.30
CA GLU A 273 -21.01 -13.02 8.90
C GLU A 273 -19.51 -13.24 8.68
N ALA A 274 -18.64 -12.73 9.56
CA ALA A 274 -17.20 -12.93 9.45
C ALA A 274 -16.83 -14.42 9.48
N VAL A 275 -17.38 -15.17 10.45
CA VAL A 275 -17.17 -16.61 10.57
C VAL A 275 -17.73 -17.36 9.36
N MET A 276 -18.90 -16.96 8.85
CA MET A 276 -19.50 -17.55 7.65
C MET A 276 -18.56 -17.39 6.43
N PHE A 277 -18.06 -16.19 6.19
CA PHE A 277 -17.13 -15.95 5.09
C PHE A 277 -15.79 -16.68 5.27
N ALA A 278 -15.24 -16.76 6.50
CA ALA A 278 -14.02 -17.52 6.78
C ALA A 278 -14.23 -19.02 6.48
N LYS A 279 -15.39 -19.59 6.77
CA LYS A 279 -15.76 -20.96 6.39
C LYS A 279 -15.87 -21.14 4.87
N LEU A 280 -16.47 -20.17 4.15
CA LEU A 280 -16.62 -20.24 2.70
C LEU A 280 -15.25 -20.22 1.97
N ILE A 281 -14.28 -19.46 2.47
CA ILE A 281 -12.92 -19.44 1.91
C ILE A 281 -12.03 -20.60 2.41
N GLY A 282 -12.55 -21.44 3.33
CA GLY A 282 -11.84 -22.63 3.80
C GLY A 282 -10.65 -22.36 4.74
N ASN A 283 -10.63 -21.21 5.44
CA ASN A 283 -9.53 -20.84 6.33
C ASN A 283 -9.87 -21.14 7.81
N ALA A 284 -9.53 -22.37 8.26
CA ALA A 284 -9.79 -22.82 9.63
C ALA A 284 -9.04 -21.97 10.69
N HIS A 285 -7.76 -21.64 10.41
CA HIS A 285 -6.97 -20.81 11.31
C HIS A 285 -7.61 -19.42 11.53
N LEU A 286 -8.16 -18.81 10.47
CA LEU A 286 -8.85 -17.53 10.60
C LEU A 286 -10.14 -17.66 11.42
N ILE A 287 -10.88 -18.79 11.32
CA ILE A 287 -12.08 -19.02 12.14
C ILE A 287 -11.71 -19.00 13.63
N ASP A 288 -10.69 -19.74 14.02
CA ASP A 288 -10.23 -19.80 15.42
C ASP A 288 -9.83 -18.41 15.95
N LYS A 289 -9.11 -17.63 15.13
CA LYS A 289 -8.74 -16.25 15.48
C LYS A 289 -9.95 -15.32 15.64
N LEU A 290 -10.95 -15.42 14.76
CA LEU A 290 -12.17 -14.61 14.85
C LEU A 290 -12.96 -14.96 16.13
N GLU A 291 -13.02 -16.24 16.51
CA GLU A 291 -13.68 -16.68 17.73
C GLU A 291 -12.94 -16.17 18.98
N GLU A 292 -11.61 -16.25 19.02
CA GLU A 292 -10.80 -15.69 20.09
C GLU A 292 -11.01 -14.17 20.25
N ASP A 293 -10.90 -13.42 19.16
CA ASP A 293 -11.10 -11.95 19.16
C ASP A 293 -12.50 -11.56 19.62
N TRP A 294 -13.53 -12.28 19.17
CA TRP A 294 -14.91 -12.04 19.59
C TRP A 294 -15.08 -12.22 21.11
N GLN A 295 -14.52 -13.28 21.69
CA GLN A 295 -14.59 -13.53 23.13
C GLN A 295 -13.88 -12.44 23.95
N ILE A 296 -12.77 -11.92 23.46
CA ILE A 296 -12.01 -10.83 24.08
C ILE A 296 -12.85 -9.54 24.02
N ASP A 297 -13.36 -9.18 22.84
CA ASP A 297 -14.10 -7.95 22.62
C ASP A 297 -15.39 -7.90 23.45
N MET A 298 -16.15 -9.02 23.51
CA MET A 298 -17.37 -9.09 24.32
C MET A 298 -17.12 -8.91 25.81
N LYS A 299 -16.05 -9.54 26.35
CA LYS A 299 -15.65 -9.34 27.74
C LYS A 299 -15.29 -7.87 28.02
N THR A 300 -14.54 -7.25 27.12
CA THR A 300 -14.11 -5.86 27.25
C THR A 300 -15.32 -4.90 27.21
N ALA A 301 -16.26 -5.12 26.30
CA ALA A 301 -17.48 -4.32 26.19
C ALA A 301 -18.40 -4.44 27.44
N GLU A 302 -18.54 -5.65 28.01
CA GLU A 302 -19.31 -5.84 29.25
C GLU A 302 -18.70 -5.08 30.44
N TYR A 303 -17.37 -5.02 30.55
CA TYR A 303 -16.70 -4.25 31.60
C TYR A 303 -16.80 -2.72 31.40
N SER A 304 -16.87 -2.24 30.15
CA SER A 304 -16.98 -0.80 29.84
C SER A 304 -18.42 -0.28 29.96
N GLY A 305 -19.46 -1.13 29.85
CA GLY A 305 -20.86 -0.77 29.99
C GLY A 305 -21.40 -0.81 31.42
N GLY A 306 -20.58 -1.13 32.40
CA GLY A 306 -20.94 -1.27 33.82
C GLY A 306 -20.58 -0.08 34.73
N VAL A 307 -20.27 1.12 34.17
CA VAL A 307 -19.98 2.33 34.97
C VAL A 307 -21.07 3.38 34.79
#